data_398eb871038dd1203aa34273efb0b207
#
_entry.id   398eb871038dd1203aa34273efb0b207
#
_cell.length_a   1.000
_cell.length_b   1.000
_cell.length_c   1.000
_cell.angle_alpha   90.00
_cell.angle_beta   90.00
_cell.angle_gamma   90.00
#
_symmetry.space_group_name_H-M   'P 1'
#
loop_
_entity.id
_entity.type
_entity.pdbx_description
1 polymer ?
#
loop_
_entity_poly.entity_id
_entity_poly.type
_entity_poly.pdbx_seq_one_letter_code
_entity_poly.pdbx_strand_id
1 'polypeptide(L)'
;KILSDLKIVKQQELKKAQEEKEDNQQVQTTNVRNQKYAKDLDLDVKKIGSSTDGVQIVKYKGAKTIAPLKSFKVVKNFGTYYDPVYKIKLFNESVVLQSNEKGSKVVAVLNGKVVYAKKNAGMLENVVIIQHEGGIHTVYSHLDDIAPTLVVGKWVQKGSVVGRVDENLTFQVTKDSSHIDPKDLFNI
;
A
#
# COMPACT_ATOMS: atom_id res chain seq x y z
N LYS A 1 -26.49 -52.88 -23.37
CA LYS A 1 -26.31 -51.50 -23.90
C LYS A 1 -27.07 -50.47 -23.09
N ILE A 2 -28.34 -50.64 -22.78
CA ILE A 2 -29.18 -49.69 -22.05
C ILE A 2 -28.73 -49.48 -20.58
N LEU A 3 -28.23 -50.50 -19.91
CA LEU A 3 -27.72 -50.47 -18.53
C LEU A 3 -26.39 -49.69 -18.40
N SER A 4 -25.55 -49.71 -19.44
CA SER A 4 -24.29 -48.97 -19.45
C SER A 4 -24.54 -47.46 -19.68
N ASP A 5 -25.50 -47.11 -20.53
CA ASP A 5 -25.87 -45.72 -20.82
C ASP A 5 -26.54 -45.05 -19.62
N LEU A 6 -27.37 -45.77 -18.86
CA LEU A 6 -27.96 -45.30 -17.61
C LEU A 6 -26.92 -45.07 -16.49
N LYS A 7 -25.87 -45.91 -16.42
CA LYS A 7 -24.76 -45.68 -15.48
C LYS A 7 -23.94 -44.44 -15.80
N ILE A 8 -23.70 -44.17 -17.08
CA ILE A 8 -22.96 -43.00 -17.54
C ILE A 8 -23.73 -41.71 -17.25
N VAL A 9 -25.04 -41.69 -17.52
CA VAL A 9 -25.92 -40.55 -17.23
C VAL A 9 -25.96 -40.27 -15.71
N LYS A 10 -26.09 -41.30 -14.90
CA LYS A 10 -26.11 -41.17 -13.44
C LYS A 10 -24.78 -40.69 -12.85
N GLN A 11 -23.66 -41.07 -13.45
CA GLN A 11 -22.33 -40.57 -13.06
C GLN A 11 -22.11 -39.12 -13.50
N GLN A 12 -22.66 -38.69 -14.61
CA GLN A 12 -22.60 -37.27 -15.07
C GLN A 12 -23.47 -36.37 -14.21
N GLU A 13 -24.65 -36.81 -13.81
CA GLU A 13 -25.52 -36.05 -12.88
C GLU A 13 -24.89 -35.94 -11.48
N LEU A 14 -24.24 -37.00 -10.99
CA LEU A 14 -23.52 -36.94 -9.72
C LEU A 14 -22.31 -36.01 -9.75
N LYS A 15 -21.57 -35.94 -10.85
CA LYS A 15 -20.46 -35.01 -11.02
C LYS A 15 -20.95 -33.56 -11.09
N LYS A 16 -22.00 -33.28 -11.88
CA LYS A 16 -22.63 -31.95 -11.91
C LYS A 16 -23.13 -31.48 -10.56
N ALA A 17 -23.78 -32.37 -9.79
CA ALA A 17 -24.27 -32.05 -8.45
C ALA A 17 -23.14 -31.83 -7.43
N GLN A 18 -21.97 -32.43 -7.63
CA GLN A 18 -20.79 -32.18 -6.82
C GLN A 18 -20.11 -30.86 -7.17
N GLU A 19 -19.97 -30.56 -8.46
CA GLU A 19 -19.42 -29.28 -8.94
C GLU A 19 -20.30 -28.08 -8.51
N GLU A 20 -21.63 -28.20 -8.57
CA GLU A 20 -22.57 -27.18 -8.07
C GLU A 20 -22.53 -27.00 -6.54
N LYS A 21 -22.20 -28.04 -5.79
CA LYS A 21 -22.03 -27.94 -4.33
C LYS A 21 -20.69 -27.30 -3.95
N GLU A 22 -19.63 -27.56 -4.68
CA GLU A 22 -18.32 -26.95 -4.47
C GLU A 22 -18.35 -25.47 -4.86
N ASP A 23 -18.98 -25.09 -5.97
CA ASP A 23 -19.19 -23.69 -6.37
C ASP A 23 -20.04 -22.92 -5.37
N ASN A 24 -21.13 -23.51 -4.85
CA ASN A 24 -21.95 -22.88 -3.83
C ASN A 24 -21.24 -22.73 -2.47
N GLN A 25 -20.34 -23.65 -2.11
CA GLN A 25 -19.52 -23.50 -0.90
C GLN A 25 -18.46 -22.42 -1.07
N GLN A 26 -17.84 -22.30 -2.23
CA GLN A 26 -16.87 -21.22 -2.52
C GLN A 26 -17.55 -19.85 -2.58
N VAL A 27 -18.74 -19.76 -3.16
CA VAL A 27 -19.52 -18.51 -3.21
C VAL A 27 -19.98 -18.09 -1.81
N GLN A 28 -20.39 -19.03 -0.96
CA GLN A 28 -20.78 -18.71 0.42
C GLN A 28 -19.60 -18.29 1.28
N THR A 29 -18.43 -18.93 1.15
CA THR A 29 -17.21 -18.54 1.88
C THR A 29 -16.67 -17.19 1.38
N THR A 30 -16.77 -16.91 0.10
CA THR A 30 -16.37 -15.61 -0.46
C THR A 30 -17.31 -14.49 -0.02
N ASN A 31 -18.61 -14.75 0.02
CA ASN A 31 -19.61 -13.78 0.49
C ASN A 31 -19.48 -13.49 1.99
N VAL A 32 -19.22 -14.49 2.83
CA VAL A 32 -18.96 -14.29 4.26
C VAL A 32 -17.66 -13.53 4.50
N ARG A 33 -16.61 -13.82 3.72
CA ARG A 33 -15.37 -13.08 3.75
C ARG A 33 -15.55 -11.62 3.32
N ASN A 34 -16.25 -11.39 2.21
CA ASN A 34 -16.54 -10.06 1.70
C ASN A 34 -17.44 -9.25 2.64
N GLN A 35 -18.39 -9.89 3.32
CA GLN A 35 -19.20 -9.24 4.36
C GLN A 35 -18.39 -8.86 5.61
N LYS A 36 -17.41 -9.68 6.00
CA LYS A 36 -16.50 -9.37 7.10
C LYS A 36 -15.57 -8.21 6.75
N TYR A 37 -14.98 -8.22 5.56
CA TYR A 37 -14.18 -7.11 5.05
C TYR A 37 -15.00 -5.83 4.84
N ALA A 38 -16.24 -5.93 4.38
CA ALA A 38 -17.12 -4.78 4.24
C ALA A 38 -17.54 -4.19 5.60
N LYS A 39 -17.72 -5.02 6.63
CA LYS A 39 -17.96 -4.54 8.00
C LYS A 39 -16.74 -3.91 8.63
N ASP A 40 -15.56 -4.46 8.40
CA ASP A 40 -14.30 -3.90 8.88
C ASP A 40 -13.96 -2.59 8.14
N LEU A 41 -14.20 -2.53 6.82
CA LEU A 41 -14.10 -1.31 6.02
C LEU A 41 -15.13 -0.23 6.43
N ASP A 42 -16.36 -0.63 6.75
CA ASP A 42 -17.43 0.30 7.18
C ASP A 42 -17.13 0.89 8.58
N LEU A 43 -16.48 0.12 9.44
CA LEU A 43 -15.98 0.59 10.73
C LEU A 43 -14.82 1.57 10.57
N ASP A 44 -13.92 1.32 9.63
CA ASP A 44 -12.79 2.20 9.33
C ASP A 44 -13.26 3.47 8.58
N VAL A 45 -14.19 3.37 7.66
CA VAL A 45 -14.79 4.51 6.96
C VAL A 45 -15.58 5.40 7.93
N LYS A 46 -16.30 4.84 8.89
CA LYS A 46 -16.97 5.63 9.94
C LYS A 46 -15.97 6.33 10.88
N LYS A 47 -14.83 5.72 11.15
CA LYS A 47 -13.74 6.35 11.93
C LYS A 47 -13.01 7.43 11.13
N ILE A 48 -12.83 7.24 9.83
CA ILE A 48 -12.17 8.19 8.93
C ILE A 48 -13.09 9.36 8.57
N GLY A 49 -14.40 9.12 8.47
CA GLY A 49 -15.39 10.11 8.00
C GLY A 49 -15.82 11.18 9.00
N SER A 50 -15.50 11.05 10.30
CA SER A 50 -15.99 11.99 11.31
C SER A 50 -14.93 12.82 12.03
N SER A 51 -13.67 12.40 12.01
CA SER A 51 -12.54 13.14 12.57
C SER A 51 -11.23 12.37 12.37
N THR A 52 -10.11 12.97 12.75
CA THR A 52 -8.83 12.29 12.95
C THR A 52 -8.84 11.31 14.13
N ASP A 53 -10.00 11.07 14.74
CA ASP A 53 -10.19 10.14 15.85
C ASP A 53 -9.90 8.70 15.38
N GLY A 54 -8.87 8.09 15.92
CA GLY A 54 -8.42 6.75 15.60
C GLY A 54 -7.18 6.69 14.71
N VAL A 55 -6.75 7.79 14.11
CA VAL A 55 -5.45 7.90 13.46
C VAL A 55 -4.41 8.34 14.48
N GLN A 56 -3.46 7.47 14.77
CA GLN A 56 -2.37 7.81 15.67
C GLN A 56 -1.24 8.46 14.88
N ILE A 57 -0.91 9.70 15.24
CA ILE A 57 0.21 10.45 14.68
C ILE A 57 1.24 10.63 15.76
N VAL A 58 2.48 10.24 15.49
CA VAL A 58 3.62 10.44 16.38
C VAL A 58 4.64 11.35 15.73
N LYS A 59 5.32 12.15 16.54
CA LYS A 59 6.40 13.00 16.05
C LYS A 59 7.69 12.23 15.87
N TYR A 60 8.36 12.50 14.77
CA TYR A 60 9.74 12.06 14.55
C TYR A 60 10.68 12.89 15.44
N LYS A 61 11.45 12.21 16.27
CA LYS A 61 12.37 12.86 17.24
C LYS A 61 13.82 12.88 16.76
N GLY A 62 14.10 12.31 15.60
CA GLY A 62 15.44 12.29 15.03
C GLY A 62 15.84 13.60 14.36
N ALA A 63 17.09 13.68 13.95
CA ALA A 63 17.56 14.79 13.14
C ALA A 63 16.94 14.78 11.75
N LYS A 64 16.71 15.94 11.18
CA LYS A 64 16.25 16.06 9.79
C LYS A 64 17.22 15.40 8.84
N THR A 65 16.68 14.73 7.85
CA THR A 65 17.43 14.00 6.83
C THR A 65 17.19 14.56 5.44
N ILE A 66 17.58 13.83 4.41
CA ILE A 66 17.39 14.21 3.01
C ILE A 66 15.96 13.87 2.52
N ALA A 67 15.49 14.62 1.54
CA ALA A 67 14.28 14.27 0.81
C ALA A 67 14.52 13.06 -0.12
N PRO A 68 13.49 12.28 -0.44
CA PRO A 68 13.62 11.14 -1.36
C PRO A 68 13.85 11.55 -2.81
N LEU A 69 13.54 12.79 -3.17
CA LEU A 69 13.76 13.40 -4.49
C LEU A 69 14.62 14.65 -4.35
N LYS A 70 15.48 14.88 -5.33
CA LYS A 70 16.37 16.05 -5.35
C LYS A 70 15.63 17.35 -5.65
N SER A 71 14.68 17.30 -6.58
CA SER A 71 13.90 18.46 -7.03
C SER A 71 12.44 18.06 -7.23
N PHE A 72 11.56 18.71 -6.49
CA PHE A 72 10.14 18.34 -6.47
C PHE A 72 9.25 19.50 -6.00
N LYS A 73 7.95 19.35 -6.24
CA LYS A 73 6.89 20.11 -5.56
C LYS A 73 5.95 19.14 -4.84
N VAL A 74 5.35 19.59 -3.74
CA VAL A 74 4.33 18.82 -3.04
C VAL A 74 2.99 19.06 -3.72
N VAL A 75 2.37 18.00 -4.21
CA VAL A 75 1.05 18.06 -4.85
C VAL A 75 -0.06 17.53 -3.95
N LYS A 76 0.30 16.75 -2.92
CA LYS A 76 -0.63 16.28 -1.90
C LYS A 76 0.08 16.23 -0.55
N ASN A 77 -0.50 16.89 0.45
CA ASN A 77 0.07 16.97 1.80
C ASN A 77 -0.42 15.82 2.69
N PHE A 78 0.40 15.48 3.68
CA PHE A 78 0.02 14.63 4.79
C PHE A 78 -1.00 15.35 5.69
N GLY A 79 -1.92 14.59 6.25
CA GLY A 79 -2.85 15.08 7.26
C GLY A 79 -4.29 15.19 6.78
N THR A 80 -5.10 15.81 7.60
CA THR A 80 -6.53 15.96 7.33
C THR A 80 -6.78 17.00 6.24
N TYR A 81 -7.63 16.67 5.30
CA TYR A 81 -8.11 17.61 4.29
C TYR A 81 -9.63 17.48 4.11
N TYR A 82 -10.25 18.52 3.57
CA TYR A 82 -11.67 18.54 3.27
C TYR A 82 -11.89 18.24 1.80
N ASP A 83 -12.69 17.20 1.52
CA ASP A 83 -13.10 16.87 0.16
C ASP A 83 -14.37 17.68 -0.19
N PRO A 84 -14.30 18.62 -1.14
CA PRO A 84 -15.44 19.48 -1.47
C PRO A 84 -16.53 18.75 -2.26
N VAL A 85 -16.22 17.65 -2.92
CA VAL A 85 -17.16 16.85 -3.72
C VAL A 85 -18.06 16.04 -2.79
N TYR A 86 -17.45 15.33 -1.87
CA TYR A 86 -18.18 14.47 -0.91
C TYR A 86 -18.54 15.19 0.39
N LYS A 87 -18.04 16.42 0.60
CA LYS A 87 -18.27 17.27 1.79
C LYS A 87 -17.86 16.55 3.10
N ILE A 88 -16.80 15.78 3.06
CA ILE A 88 -16.26 15.03 4.21
C ILE A 88 -14.82 15.41 4.48
N LYS A 89 -14.40 15.23 5.74
CA LYS A 89 -13.00 15.30 6.13
C LYS A 89 -12.34 13.95 5.92
N LEU A 90 -11.25 13.93 5.18
CA LEU A 90 -10.44 12.74 4.92
C LEU A 90 -9.04 12.92 5.50
N PHE A 91 -8.37 11.83 5.82
CA PHE A 91 -6.99 11.81 6.27
C PHE A 91 -6.10 11.22 5.20
N ASN A 92 -5.01 11.92 4.91
CA ASN A 92 -3.99 11.48 3.97
C ASN A 92 -2.72 11.06 4.73
N GLU A 93 -2.39 9.78 4.66
CA GLU A 93 -1.28 9.15 5.39
C GLU A 93 0.10 9.43 4.76
N SER A 94 0.14 9.94 3.56
CA SER A 94 1.34 10.12 2.76
C SER A 94 1.45 11.53 2.20
N VAL A 95 2.61 11.86 1.67
CA VAL A 95 2.80 13.01 0.78
C VAL A 95 2.98 12.51 -0.65
N VAL A 96 2.48 13.27 -1.61
CA VAL A 96 2.78 13.06 -3.02
C VAL A 96 3.71 14.17 -3.49
N LEU A 97 4.88 13.76 -3.95
CA LEU A 97 5.94 14.63 -4.44
C LEU A 97 6.01 14.50 -5.96
N GLN A 98 5.74 15.59 -6.66
CA GLN A 98 5.90 15.66 -8.11
C GLN A 98 7.33 16.03 -8.44
N SER A 99 8.02 15.16 -9.16
CA SER A 99 9.36 15.44 -9.67
C SER A 99 9.33 16.55 -10.74
N ASN A 100 10.32 17.42 -10.72
CA ASN A 100 10.50 18.42 -11.75
C ASN A 100 11.18 17.87 -13.02
N GLU A 101 11.69 16.64 -12.96
CA GLU A 101 12.39 15.97 -14.06
C GLU A 101 11.92 14.54 -14.21
N LYS A 102 11.80 14.06 -15.46
CA LYS A 102 11.51 12.65 -15.75
C LYS A 102 12.70 11.76 -15.41
N GLY A 103 12.41 10.53 -15.01
CA GLY A 103 13.44 9.55 -14.65
C GLY A 103 14.23 9.92 -13.41
N SER A 104 13.67 10.75 -12.54
CA SER A 104 14.35 11.20 -11.31
C SER A 104 14.63 10.03 -10.38
N LYS A 105 15.84 10.03 -9.83
CA LYS A 105 16.25 9.04 -8.83
C LYS A 105 15.50 9.27 -7.53
N VAL A 106 14.92 8.20 -7.01
CA VAL A 106 14.36 8.14 -5.66
C VAL A 106 15.40 7.50 -4.75
N VAL A 107 15.70 8.14 -3.63
CA VAL A 107 16.75 7.70 -2.71
C VAL A 107 16.17 7.39 -1.33
N ALA A 108 16.83 6.46 -0.62
CA ALA A 108 16.52 6.17 0.77
C ALA A 108 16.83 7.39 1.64
N VAL A 109 15.86 7.81 2.46
CA VAL A 109 16.00 8.99 3.32
C VAL A 109 16.76 8.72 4.61
N LEU A 110 16.85 7.47 5.01
CA LEU A 110 17.58 6.99 6.22
C LEU A 110 18.26 5.66 5.92
N ASN A 111 19.26 5.31 6.75
CA ASN A 111 19.84 3.98 6.72
C ASN A 111 18.82 2.94 7.17
N GLY A 112 18.80 1.79 6.53
CA GLY A 112 17.87 0.73 6.91
C GLY A 112 18.01 -0.54 6.11
N LYS A 113 17.06 -1.44 6.31
CA LYS A 113 16.96 -2.73 5.64
C LYS A 113 15.71 -2.79 4.77
N VAL A 114 15.87 -3.23 3.54
CA VAL A 114 14.74 -3.47 2.63
C VAL A 114 13.92 -4.65 3.16
N VAL A 115 12.67 -4.40 3.53
CA VAL A 115 11.75 -5.44 4.02
C VAL A 115 10.69 -5.81 3.00
N TYR A 116 10.48 -4.98 1.98
CA TYR A 116 9.54 -5.23 0.90
C TYR A 116 10.01 -4.54 -0.38
N ALA A 117 9.98 -5.26 -1.49
CA ALA A 117 10.22 -4.70 -2.82
C ALA A 117 9.40 -5.50 -3.84
N LYS A 118 8.40 -4.89 -4.43
CA LYS A 118 7.49 -5.56 -5.36
C LYS A 118 7.15 -4.67 -6.54
N LYS A 119 7.29 -5.23 -7.74
CA LYS A 119 6.76 -4.65 -8.97
C LYS A 119 5.30 -5.04 -9.17
N ASN A 120 4.53 -4.13 -9.75
CA ASN A 120 3.11 -4.34 -10.05
C ASN A 120 2.27 -4.75 -8.83
N ALA A 121 2.42 -4.00 -7.74
CA ALA A 121 1.65 -4.19 -6.51
C ALA A 121 0.25 -3.55 -6.58
N GLY A 122 -0.48 -3.82 -7.64
CA GLY A 122 -1.83 -3.28 -7.86
C GLY A 122 -1.84 -1.76 -7.97
N MET A 123 -2.71 -1.11 -7.21
CA MET A 123 -2.88 0.35 -7.22
C MET A 123 -1.65 1.13 -6.72
N LEU A 124 -0.73 0.50 -6.02
CA LEU A 124 0.51 1.11 -5.54
C LEU A 124 1.65 1.05 -6.57
N GLU A 125 1.42 0.39 -7.71
CA GLU A 125 2.40 0.18 -8.77
C GLU A 125 3.66 -0.54 -8.24
N ASN A 126 4.84 0.10 -8.32
CA ASN A 126 6.05 -0.49 -7.77
C ASN A 126 6.31 0.11 -6.38
N VAL A 127 6.56 -0.75 -5.41
CA VAL A 127 6.67 -0.37 -3.99
C VAL A 127 7.96 -0.89 -3.37
N VAL A 128 8.62 -0.04 -2.62
CA VAL A 128 9.74 -0.39 -1.74
C VAL A 128 9.43 0.07 -0.32
N ILE A 129 9.67 -0.80 0.65
CA ILE A 129 9.58 -0.47 2.08
C ILE A 129 10.91 -0.74 2.74
N ILE A 130 11.41 0.24 3.47
CA ILE A 130 12.67 0.16 4.21
C ILE A 130 12.36 0.29 5.71
N GLN A 131 12.89 -0.62 6.49
CA GLN A 131 12.84 -0.60 7.95
C GLN A 131 14.08 0.11 8.50
N HIS A 132 13.85 1.05 9.41
CA HIS A 132 14.88 1.82 10.09
C HIS A 132 14.90 1.52 11.58
N GLU A 133 15.82 2.09 12.30
CA GLU A 133 15.87 2.00 13.77
C GLU A 133 14.60 2.60 14.41
N GLY A 134 14.26 2.09 15.60
CA GLY A 134 13.14 2.59 16.40
C GLY A 134 11.75 2.25 15.84
N GLY A 135 11.62 1.19 15.05
CA GLY A 135 10.33 0.75 14.48
C GLY A 135 9.81 1.62 13.36
N ILE A 136 10.64 2.48 12.78
CA ILE A 136 10.28 3.38 11.68
C ILE A 136 10.36 2.63 10.35
N HIS A 137 9.36 2.82 9.50
CA HIS A 137 9.34 2.34 8.12
C HIS A 137 9.10 3.51 7.17
N THR A 138 9.80 3.50 6.05
CA THR A 138 9.54 4.40 4.93
C THR A 138 9.03 3.63 3.75
N VAL A 139 7.95 4.11 3.15
CA VAL A 139 7.28 3.50 2.00
C VAL A 139 7.42 4.40 0.79
N TYR A 140 7.98 3.85 -0.27
CA TYR A 140 8.14 4.50 -1.57
C TYR A 140 7.23 3.78 -2.57
N SER A 141 6.14 4.40 -2.97
CA SER A 141 5.17 3.80 -3.88
C SER A 141 4.94 4.64 -5.13
N HIS A 142 4.26 4.08 -6.11
CA HIS A 142 4.08 4.65 -7.45
C HIS A 142 5.42 4.89 -8.19
N LEU A 143 6.43 4.07 -7.88
CA LEU A 143 7.68 4.10 -8.62
C LEU A 143 7.46 3.59 -10.05
N ASP A 144 8.09 4.24 -11.01
CA ASP A 144 8.11 3.75 -12.40
C ASP A 144 9.06 2.57 -12.55
N ASP A 145 10.15 2.56 -11.77
CA ASP A 145 11.06 1.43 -11.71
C ASP A 145 11.71 1.30 -10.33
N ILE A 146 12.05 0.06 -9.96
CA ILE A 146 12.81 -0.27 -8.74
C ILE A 146 14.27 -0.50 -9.15
N ALA A 147 15.23 0.00 -8.35
CA ALA A 147 16.64 -0.24 -8.60
C ALA A 147 16.93 -1.74 -8.67
N PRO A 148 17.61 -2.24 -9.73
CA PRO A 148 17.82 -3.66 -9.96
C PRO A 148 18.57 -4.39 -8.84
N THR A 149 19.40 -3.65 -8.10
CA THR A 149 20.18 -4.17 -6.97
C THR A 149 19.41 -4.22 -5.67
N LEU A 150 18.20 -3.66 -5.63
CA LEU A 150 17.38 -3.56 -4.43
C LEU A 150 16.57 -4.85 -4.24
N VAL A 151 16.97 -5.64 -3.27
CA VAL A 151 16.31 -6.90 -2.91
C VAL A 151 15.96 -6.91 -1.43
N VAL A 152 14.90 -7.66 -1.07
CA VAL A 152 14.49 -7.85 0.33
C VAL A 152 15.65 -8.44 1.14
N GLY A 153 15.89 -7.86 2.31
CA GLY A 153 17.00 -8.24 3.19
C GLY A 153 18.28 -7.42 2.99
N LYS A 154 18.40 -6.65 1.92
CA LYS A 154 19.56 -5.79 1.68
C LYS A 154 19.56 -4.57 2.61
N TRP A 155 20.72 -4.28 3.17
CA TRP A 155 20.98 -3.05 3.90
C TRP A 155 21.28 -1.91 2.92
N VAL A 156 20.66 -0.77 3.14
CA VAL A 156 20.85 0.43 2.32
C VAL A 156 21.24 1.62 3.20
N GLN A 157 22.05 2.48 2.67
CA GLN A 157 22.44 3.72 3.32
C GLN A 157 21.54 4.87 2.85
N LYS A 158 21.42 5.89 3.69
CA LYS A 158 20.86 7.17 3.30
C LYS A 158 21.48 7.67 1.99
N GLY A 159 20.65 8.03 1.01
CA GLY A 159 21.09 8.45 -0.31
C GLY A 159 21.23 7.34 -1.35
N SER A 160 21.14 6.06 -0.95
CA SER A 160 21.11 4.94 -1.90
C SER A 160 19.88 5.00 -2.79
N VAL A 161 20.05 4.74 -4.09
CA VAL A 161 18.94 4.74 -5.05
C VAL A 161 18.03 3.55 -4.81
N VAL A 162 16.74 3.80 -4.60
CA VAL A 162 15.71 2.78 -4.45
C VAL A 162 14.90 2.56 -5.73
N GLY A 163 14.82 3.55 -6.57
CA GLY A 163 14.07 3.47 -7.83
C GLY A 163 14.09 4.79 -8.59
N ARG A 164 13.17 4.92 -9.53
CA ARG A 164 12.98 6.12 -10.35
C ARG A 164 11.50 6.45 -10.50
N VAL A 165 11.22 7.74 -10.68
CA VAL A 165 9.89 8.25 -11.03
C VAL A 165 9.99 9.22 -12.20
N ASP A 166 8.98 9.16 -13.06
CA ASP A 166 8.83 10.12 -14.15
C ASP A 166 8.03 11.34 -13.72
N GLU A 167 7.09 11.15 -12.82
CA GLU A 167 6.17 12.21 -12.38
C GLU A 167 6.02 12.23 -10.86
N ASN A 168 5.25 11.33 -10.29
CA ASN A 168 4.85 11.40 -8.88
C ASN A 168 5.44 10.27 -8.04
N LEU A 169 5.95 10.61 -6.88
CA LEU A 169 6.32 9.69 -5.81
C LEU A 169 5.32 9.83 -4.67
N THR A 170 4.75 8.73 -4.22
CA THR A 170 4.01 8.69 -2.96
C THR A 170 4.94 8.19 -1.86
N PHE A 171 5.13 9.03 -0.84
CA PHE A 171 6.04 8.77 0.27
C PHE A 171 5.29 8.76 1.60
N GLN A 172 5.48 7.70 2.37
CA GLN A 172 4.83 7.50 3.67
C GLN A 172 5.84 7.10 4.72
N VAL A 173 5.64 7.58 5.94
CA VAL A 173 6.45 7.21 7.10
C VAL A 173 5.56 6.69 8.20
N THR A 174 5.91 5.54 8.76
CA THR A 174 5.20 4.93 9.88
C THR A 174 6.17 4.63 11.02
N LYS A 175 5.65 4.60 12.25
CA LYS A 175 6.35 4.07 13.42
C LYS A 175 5.41 3.12 14.14
N ASP A 176 5.78 1.82 14.15
CA ASP A 176 4.89 0.76 14.62
C ASP A 176 3.53 0.84 13.87
N SER A 177 2.44 1.08 14.57
CA SER A 177 1.10 1.27 13.97
C SER A 177 0.70 2.73 13.79
N SER A 178 1.61 3.67 14.05
CA SER A 178 1.34 5.12 14.00
C SER A 178 1.93 5.76 12.76
N HIS A 179 1.35 6.88 12.34
CA HIS A 179 1.84 7.66 11.21
C HIS A 179 2.77 8.77 11.67
N ILE A 180 3.78 9.06 10.86
CA ILE A 180 4.67 10.21 11.03
C ILE A 180 4.45 11.17 9.87
N ASP A 181 4.33 12.46 10.17
CA ASP A 181 4.32 13.50 9.15
C ASP A 181 5.69 13.55 8.46
N PRO A 182 5.78 13.33 7.14
CA PRO A 182 7.05 13.41 6.41
C PRO A 182 7.78 14.74 6.55
N LYS A 183 7.08 15.84 6.86
CA LYS A 183 7.70 17.15 7.17
C LYS A 183 8.62 17.11 8.39
N ASP A 184 8.41 16.15 9.27
CA ASP A 184 9.29 15.96 10.44
C ASP A 184 10.66 15.41 10.02
N LEU A 185 10.75 14.66 8.91
CA LEU A 185 11.97 14.04 8.44
C LEU A 185 12.82 14.97 7.58
N PHE A 186 12.21 15.67 6.66
CA PHE A 186 12.92 16.53 5.72
C PHE A 186 12.12 17.80 5.41
N ASN A 187 12.79 18.79 4.84
CA ASN A 187 12.14 20.05 4.47
C ASN A 187 11.31 19.86 3.21
N ILE A 188 10.08 20.29 3.28
CA ILE A 188 9.13 20.31 2.18
C ILE A 188 8.86 21.76 1.78
#